data_36550cc009a9aeed09f5ec14927485d7
#
_entry.id   36550cc009a9aeed09f5ec14927485d7
#
_cell.length_a   1.000
_cell.length_b   1.000
_cell.length_c   1.000
_cell.angle_alpha   90.00
_cell.angle_beta   90.00
_cell.angle_gamma   90.00
#
_symmetry.space_group_name_H-M   'P 1'
#
loop_
_entity.id
_entity.type
_entity.pdbx_description
1 polymer ?
#
loop_
_entity_poly.entity_id
_entity_poly.type
_entity_poly.pdbx_seq_one_letter_code
_entity_poly.pdbx_strand_id
1 'polypeptide(L)'
;MLAADENLQWRQLVPWDEVCFLNQTTSLCNTNPLPMFRYAFDGTGTFPAAVFCCSDGVEDSWGDYDVAPHRLHEYFTGLAKVFIQDGRNATLDRLTDFLPKLSAAASKDDMSIAGYINKTEIKSEETYQ
;
A
#
# COMPACT_ATOMS: atom_id res chain seq x y z
N MET A 1 0.26 5.06 -1.26
CA MET A 1 1.52 4.37 -0.87
C MET A 1 1.66 4.37 0.64
N LEU A 2 1.85 3.20 1.23
CA LEU A 2 2.00 2.99 2.67
C LEU A 2 3.36 2.37 2.97
N ALA A 3 3.95 2.72 4.13
CA ALA A 3 5.13 2.08 4.66
C ALA A 3 4.88 1.58 6.08
N ALA A 4 5.56 0.51 6.45
CA ALA A 4 5.50 -0.08 7.78
C ALA A 4 6.85 -0.11 8.47
N ASP A 5 6.81 -0.01 9.79
CA ASP A 5 7.93 -0.28 10.67
C ASP A 5 8.14 -1.80 10.90
N GLU A 6 9.06 -2.14 11.77
CA GLU A 6 9.39 -3.53 12.11
C GLU A 6 8.24 -4.31 12.79
N ASN A 7 7.22 -3.62 13.30
CA ASN A 7 6.04 -4.21 13.92
C ASN A 7 4.82 -4.22 12.97
N LEU A 8 5.04 -3.92 11.67
CA LEU A 8 4.00 -3.77 10.64
C LEU A 8 2.95 -2.70 10.99
N GLN A 9 3.38 -1.63 11.67
CA GLN A 9 2.55 -0.44 11.85
C GLN A 9 2.66 0.45 10.61
N TRP A 10 1.54 0.63 9.91
CA TRP A 10 1.48 1.30 8.62
C TRP A 10 1.28 2.81 8.77
N ARG A 11 1.94 3.56 7.90
CA ARG A 11 1.76 5.00 7.75
C ARG A 11 1.76 5.40 6.28
N GLN A 12 1.03 6.43 5.95
CA GLN A 12 1.07 7.03 4.62
C GLN A 12 2.40 7.79 4.45
N LEU A 13 3.10 7.53 3.33
CA LEU A 13 4.39 8.16 3.05
C LEU A 13 4.24 9.53 2.39
N VAL A 14 3.33 9.66 1.45
CA VAL A 14 3.14 10.89 0.70
C VAL A 14 1.80 11.50 1.11
N PRO A 15 1.73 12.80 1.43
CA PRO A 15 0.48 13.46 1.73
C PRO A 15 -0.53 13.28 0.60
N TRP A 16 -1.81 13.19 0.98
CA TRP A 16 -2.89 13.10 0.01
C TRP A 16 -2.93 14.33 -0.90
N ASP A 17 -3.32 14.15 -2.15
CA ASP A 17 -3.56 15.26 -3.06
C ASP A 17 -5.00 15.76 -2.88
N GLU A 18 -5.16 16.90 -2.22
CA GLU A 18 -6.46 17.53 -1.93
C GLU A 18 -7.22 17.94 -3.21
N VAL A 19 -6.52 18.03 -4.34
CA VAL A 19 -7.13 18.36 -5.66
C VAL A 19 -7.59 17.10 -6.39
N CYS A 20 -7.21 15.92 -5.91
CA CYS A 20 -7.65 14.64 -6.45
C CYS A 20 -9.08 14.37 -6.00
N PHE A 21 -10.03 14.62 -6.89
CA PHE A 21 -11.46 14.40 -6.63
C PHE A 21 -12.13 13.76 -7.84
N LEU A 22 -12.78 12.62 -7.62
CA LEU A 22 -13.36 11.80 -8.69
C LEU A 22 -12.27 11.42 -9.72
N ASN A 23 -12.48 11.77 -10.98
CA ASN A 23 -11.56 11.51 -12.09
C ASN A 23 -10.57 12.66 -12.35
N GLN A 24 -10.46 13.62 -11.41
CA GLN A 24 -9.50 14.71 -11.51
C GLN A 24 -8.26 14.38 -10.68
N THR A 25 -7.10 14.58 -11.29
CA THR A 25 -5.80 14.43 -10.62
C THR A 25 -4.84 15.48 -11.13
N THR A 26 -3.82 15.78 -10.34
CA THR A 26 -2.74 16.68 -10.78
C THR A 26 -1.99 16.05 -11.95
N SER A 27 -1.84 16.81 -13.04
CA SER A 27 -1.15 16.39 -14.26
C SER A 27 -0.04 17.35 -14.61
N LEU A 28 1.03 16.84 -15.23
CA LEU A 28 2.09 17.64 -15.82
C LEU A 28 1.59 18.58 -16.92
N CYS A 29 0.42 18.30 -17.48
CA CYS A 29 -0.25 19.14 -18.49
C CYS A 29 -1.00 20.33 -17.88
N ASN A 30 -1.13 20.42 -16.56
CA ASN A 30 -1.78 21.56 -15.90
C ASN A 30 -0.91 22.82 -16.03
N THR A 31 -1.55 23.98 -15.99
CA THR A 31 -0.84 25.25 -15.89
C THR A 31 -0.16 25.34 -14.53
N ASN A 32 1.17 25.44 -14.51
CA ASN A 32 1.97 25.46 -13.28
C ASN A 32 1.75 24.24 -12.36
N PRO A 33 2.08 23.02 -12.82
CA PRO A 33 1.77 21.79 -12.08
C PRO A 33 2.65 21.55 -10.86
N LEU A 34 3.89 22.04 -10.83
CA LEU A 34 4.88 21.69 -9.81
C LEU A 34 4.44 21.93 -8.36
N PRO A 35 3.79 23.05 -7.99
CA PRO A 35 3.33 23.26 -6.63
C PRO A 35 2.19 22.30 -6.20
N MET A 36 1.56 21.64 -7.16
CA MET A 36 0.43 20.73 -6.92
C MET A 36 0.87 19.30 -6.66
N PHE A 37 2.09 18.92 -7.09
CA PHE A 37 2.62 17.59 -6.81
C PHE A 37 2.97 17.43 -5.33
N ARG A 38 2.63 16.28 -4.79
CA ARG A 38 2.97 15.88 -3.43
C ARG A 38 4.20 14.98 -3.45
N TYR A 39 5.11 15.24 -2.55
CA TYR A 39 6.30 14.42 -2.34
C TYR A 39 6.67 14.40 -0.87
N ALA A 40 7.38 13.36 -0.47
CA ALA A 40 7.99 13.27 0.84
C ALA A 40 9.45 12.79 0.68
N PHE A 41 10.30 13.30 1.54
CA PHE A 41 11.68 12.88 1.65
C PHE A 41 11.96 12.51 3.10
N ASP A 42 12.44 11.29 3.32
CA ASP A 42 12.89 10.83 4.63
C ASP A 42 14.40 10.71 4.63
N GLY A 43 15.07 11.62 5.31
CA GLY A 43 16.53 11.69 5.44
C GLY A 43 17.07 11.04 6.72
N THR A 44 16.24 10.33 7.48
CA THR A 44 16.66 9.70 8.76
C THR A 44 17.66 8.56 8.58
N GLY A 45 17.77 8.00 7.37
CA GLY A 45 18.61 6.85 7.07
C GLY A 45 18.03 5.52 7.54
N THR A 46 16.83 5.53 8.12
CA THR A 46 16.10 4.33 8.51
C THR A 46 15.14 3.92 7.41
N PHE A 47 15.38 2.77 6.79
CA PHE A 47 14.46 2.25 5.78
C PHE A 47 13.23 1.62 6.44
N PRO A 48 12.04 1.78 5.84
CA PRO A 48 10.87 1.05 6.30
C PRO A 48 11.04 -0.47 6.11
N ALA A 49 10.48 -1.25 7.03
CA ALA A 49 10.52 -2.70 6.95
C ALA A 49 9.68 -3.24 5.79
N ALA A 50 8.59 -2.54 5.43
CA ALA A 50 7.82 -2.84 4.23
C ALA A 50 7.28 -1.56 3.60
N VAL A 51 7.10 -1.57 2.28
CA VAL A 51 6.43 -0.51 1.51
C VAL A 51 5.50 -1.17 0.51
N PHE A 52 4.24 -0.70 0.43
CA PHE A 52 3.31 -1.08 -0.62
C PHE A 52 2.74 0.13 -1.35
N CYS A 53 2.63 0.00 -2.66
CA CYS A 53 1.89 0.89 -3.54
C CYS A 53 0.79 0.09 -4.20
N CYS A 54 -0.39 0.67 -4.35
CA CYS A 54 -1.49 0.06 -5.09
C CYS A 54 -2.18 1.10 -5.97
N SER A 55 -2.95 0.61 -6.95
CA SER A 55 -3.91 1.44 -7.67
C SER A 55 -5.11 1.75 -6.77
N ASP A 56 -5.87 2.77 -7.14
CA ASP A 56 -7.13 3.16 -6.50
C ASP A 56 -8.15 2.01 -6.43
N GLY A 57 -8.28 1.20 -7.48
CA GLY A 57 -9.15 0.02 -7.46
C GLY A 57 -8.91 -0.92 -6.29
N VAL A 58 -7.67 -1.05 -5.80
CA VAL A 58 -7.38 -1.83 -4.59
C VAL A 58 -7.84 -1.09 -3.34
N GLU A 59 -7.54 0.21 -3.24
CA GLU A 59 -7.91 1.05 -2.09
C GLU A 59 -9.43 1.11 -1.93
N ASP A 60 -10.14 1.45 -2.99
CA ASP A 60 -11.60 1.57 -3.03
C ASP A 60 -12.34 0.27 -2.66
N SER A 61 -11.69 -0.88 -2.86
CA SER A 61 -12.27 -2.17 -2.48
C SER A 61 -12.40 -2.38 -0.97
N TRP A 62 -11.67 -1.61 -0.17
CA TRP A 62 -11.70 -1.70 1.29
C TRP A 62 -12.55 -0.58 1.95
N GLY A 63 -13.16 0.29 1.12
CA GLY A 63 -13.93 1.44 1.55
C GLY A 63 -13.06 2.70 1.66
N ASP A 64 -13.69 3.77 2.10
CA ASP A 64 -13.03 5.07 2.26
C ASP A 64 -11.84 4.96 3.23
N TYR A 65 -10.64 5.25 2.74
CA TYR A 65 -9.42 5.18 3.52
C TYR A 65 -9.43 6.15 4.71
N ASP A 66 -10.02 7.31 4.55
CA ASP A 66 -10.12 8.31 5.63
C ASP A 66 -11.02 7.85 6.78
N VAL A 67 -11.97 6.97 6.47
CA VAL A 67 -12.92 6.41 7.45
C VAL A 67 -12.42 5.10 8.05
N ALA A 68 -11.82 4.23 7.26
CA ALA A 68 -11.44 2.88 7.68
C ALA A 68 -10.04 2.46 7.19
N PRO A 69 -8.98 3.23 7.47
CA PRO A 69 -7.61 2.92 7.01
C PRO A 69 -7.12 1.56 7.49
N HIS A 70 -7.61 1.09 8.64
CA HIS A 70 -7.22 -0.18 9.23
C HIS A 70 -7.48 -1.38 8.30
N ARG A 71 -8.50 -1.35 7.44
CA ARG A 71 -8.82 -2.45 6.52
C ARG A 71 -7.73 -2.69 5.50
N LEU A 72 -7.22 -1.62 4.89
CA LEU A 72 -6.10 -1.71 3.95
C LEU A 72 -4.80 -2.09 4.68
N HIS A 73 -4.59 -1.58 5.90
CA HIS A 73 -3.45 -1.93 6.74
C HIS A 73 -3.45 -3.42 7.10
N GLU A 74 -4.59 -3.98 7.49
CA GLU A 74 -4.76 -5.41 7.79
C GLU A 74 -4.47 -6.27 6.55
N TYR A 75 -4.96 -5.84 5.38
CA TYR A 75 -4.68 -6.53 4.13
C TYR A 75 -3.18 -6.55 3.80
N PHE A 76 -2.49 -5.42 3.88
CA PHE A 76 -1.06 -5.36 3.64
C PHE A 76 -0.24 -6.10 4.71
N THR A 77 -0.69 -6.11 5.95
CA THR A 77 -0.10 -6.94 7.02
C THR A 77 -0.19 -8.42 6.66
N GLY A 78 -1.37 -8.86 6.24
CA GLY A 78 -1.58 -10.25 5.79
C GLY A 78 -0.67 -10.61 4.61
N LEU A 79 -0.56 -9.71 3.62
CA LEU A 79 0.29 -9.91 2.46
C LEU A 79 1.79 -9.99 2.85
N ALA A 80 2.24 -9.12 3.75
CA ALA A 80 3.61 -9.16 4.27
C ALA A 80 3.90 -10.46 5.03
N LYS A 81 2.97 -10.93 5.87
CA LYS A 81 3.10 -12.21 6.59
C LYS A 81 3.21 -13.39 5.62
N VAL A 82 2.38 -13.44 4.58
CA VAL A 82 2.48 -14.46 3.52
C VAL A 82 3.85 -14.44 2.84
N PHE A 83 4.34 -13.25 2.51
CA PHE A 83 5.66 -13.12 1.88
C PHE A 83 6.79 -13.62 2.81
N ILE A 84 6.70 -13.34 4.10
CA ILE A 84 7.70 -13.78 5.09
C ILE A 84 7.69 -15.29 5.24
N GLN A 85 6.51 -15.89 5.36
CA GLN A 85 6.31 -17.31 5.61
C GLN A 85 6.54 -18.17 4.36
N ASP A 86 5.88 -17.84 3.27
CA ASP A 86 5.77 -18.68 2.08
C ASP A 86 6.64 -18.19 0.91
N GLY A 87 7.17 -16.97 1.01
CA GLY A 87 8.07 -16.38 0.03
C GLY A 87 7.37 -15.69 -1.14
N ARG A 88 8.20 -15.13 -2.04
CA ARG A 88 7.75 -14.27 -3.15
C ARG A 88 6.77 -14.97 -4.09
N ASN A 89 7.08 -16.19 -4.51
CA ASN A 89 6.27 -16.87 -5.53
C ASN A 89 4.87 -17.18 -5.02
N ALA A 90 4.75 -17.71 -3.79
CA ALA A 90 3.46 -17.97 -3.16
C ALA A 90 2.63 -16.68 -2.99
N THR A 91 3.28 -15.56 -2.67
CA THR A 91 2.62 -14.25 -2.57
C THR A 91 2.08 -13.81 -3.93
N LEU A 92 2.86 -13.94 -5.00
CA LEU A 92 2.43 -13.58 -6.36
C LEU A 92 1.29 -14.47 -6.85
N ASP A 93 1.35 -15.77 -6.59
CA ASP A 93 0.28 -16.71 -6.95
C ASP A 93 -1.03 -16.33 -6.26
N ARG A 94 -0.98 -16.00 -4.95
CA ARG A 94 -2.15 -15.53 -4.20
C ARG A 94 -2.70 -14.22 -4.74
N LEU A 95 -1.85 -13.25 -5.08
CA LEU A 95 -2.29 -11.98 -5.67
C LEU A 95 -2.94 -12.19 -7.05
N THR A 96 -2.35 -13.04 -7.90
CA THR A 96 -2.88 -13.37 -9.22
C THR A 96 -4.28 -13.98 -9.15
N ASP A 97 -4.54 -14.80 -8.14
CA ASP A 97 -5.86 -15.41 -7.91
C ASP A 97 -6.85 -14.45 -7.22
N PHE A 98 -6.36 -13.62 -6.29
CA PHE A 98 -7.20 -12.79 -5.44
C PHE A 98 -7.63 -11.48 -6.08
N LEU A 99 -6.72 -10.73 -6.74
CA LEU A 99 -7.04 -9.40 -7.26
C LEU A 99 -8.19 -9.38 -8.29
N PRO A 100 -8.28 -10.34 -9.26
CA PRO A 100 -9.42 -10.38 -10.16
C PRO A 100 -10.76 -10.63 -9.45
N LYS A 101 -10.75 -11.44 -8.39
CA LYS A 101 -11.94 -11.73 -7.57
C LYS A 101 -12.35 -10.51 -6.76
N LEU A 102 -11.38 -9.80 -6.18
CA LEU A 102 -11.63 -8.56 -5.44
C LEU A 102 -12.21 -7.48 -6.36
N SER A 103 -11.61 -7.26 -7.54
CA SER A 103 -12.12 -6.33 -8.54
C SER A 103 -13.57 -6.64 -8.90
N ALA A 104 -13.87 -7.90 -9.24
CA ALA A 104 -15.23 -8.29 -9.63
C ALA A 104 -16.26 -8.11 -8.50
N ALA A 105 -15.86 -8.29 -7.25
CA ALA A 105 -16.75 -8.23 -6.09
C ALA A 105 -16.94 -6.82 -5.53
N ALA A 106 -15.97 -5.93 -5.70
CA ALA A 106 -15.91 -4.63 -5.02
C ALA A 106 -15.83 -3.45 -6.00
N SER A 107 -14.65 -2.91 -6.26
CA SER A 107 -14.47 -1.66 -7.02
C SER A 107 -14.85 -1.77 -8.50
N LYS A 108 -14.72 -2.95 -9.10
CA LYS A 108 -14.88 -3.23 -10.54
C LYS A 108 -13.87 -2.47 -11.40
N ASP A 109 -12.77 -2.07 -10.83
CA ASP A 109 -11.70 -1.33 -11.47
C ASP A 109 -10.43 -2.17 -11.62
N ASP A 110 -9.48 -1.68 -12.40
CA ASP A 110 -8.18 -2.32 -12.60
C ASP A 110 -7.37 -2.28 -11.30
N MET A 111 -6.71 -3.40 -11.00
CA MET A 111 -5.96 -3.55 -9.75
C MET A 111 -4.50 -3.88 -10.00
N SER A 112 -3.63 -3.14 -9.33
CA SER A 112 -2.21 -3.42 -9.28
C SER A 112 -1.65 -3.17 -7.88
N ILE A 113 -0.69 -4.00 -7.48
CA ILE A 113 0.06 -3.85 -6.23
C ILE A 113 1.55 -4.04 -6.54
N ALA A 114 2.37 -3.16 -6.01
CA ALA A 114 3.81 -3.31 -5.97
C ALA A 114 4.30 -3.16 -4.53
N GLY A 115 5.32 -3.93 -4.14
CA GLY A 115 5.80 -3.88 -2.77
C GLY A 115 7.28 -4.20 -2.62
N TYR A 116 7.82 -3.70 -1.53
CA TYR A 116 9.13 -4.03 -0.99
C TYR A 116 8.96 -4.54 0.44
N ILE A 117 9.64 -5.63 0.79
CA ILE A 117 9.63 -6.19 2.15
C ILE A 117 11.06 -6.58 2.52
N ASN A 118 11.55 -6.01 3.61
CA ASN A 118 12.80 -6.41 4.25
C ASN A 118 12.49 -7.42 5.37
N LYS A 119 12.69 -8.70 5.07
CA LYS A 119 12.39 -9.79 6.01
C LYS A 119 13.18 -9.70 7.31
N THR A 120 14.39 -9.13 7.28
CA THR A 120 15.28 -9.09 8.44
C THR A 120 14.90 -8.01 9.44
N GLU A 121 14.11 -7.02 9.01
CA GLU A 121 13.67 -5.92 9.86
C GLU A 121 12.31 -6.19 10.53
N ILE A 122 11.52 -7.13 10.00
CA ILE A 122 10.19 -7.41 10.55
C ILE A 122 10.34 -8.38 11.74
N LYS A 123 9.83 -7.95 12.89
CA LYS A 123 9.80 -8.78 14.09
C LYS A 123 8.82 -9.93 13.91
N SER A 124 9.32 -11.18 14.03
CA SER A 124 8.44 -12.34 14.11
C SER A 124 7.73 -12.38 15.47
N GLU A 125 6.45 -12.75 15.48
CA GLU A 125 5.64 -12.87 16.72
C GLU A 125 6.16 -13.97 17.69
N GLU A 126 7.28 -14.65 17.38
CA GLU A 126 7.80 -15.79 18.14
C GLU A 126 8.65 -15.42 19.38
N THR A 127 8.72 -14.17 19.80
CA THR A 127 9.59 -13.76 20.92
C THR A 127 8.85 -13.53 22.25
N TYR A 128 7.65 -14.07 22.43
CA TYR A 128 6.98 -14.11 23.74
C TYR A 128 6.57 -15.54 24.08
N GLN A 129 7.55 -16.36 24.47
CA GLN A 129 7.36 -17.52 25.35
C GLN A 129 8.12 -17.31 26.64
#